data_c31881634af71476881bb91112dfc48a
#
_entry.id   c31881634af71476881bb91112dfc48a
#
_cell.length_a   1.000
_cell.length_b   1.000
_cell.length_c   1.000
_cell.angle_alpha   90.00
_cell.angle_beta   90.00
_cell.angle_gamma   90.00
#
_symmetry.space_group_name_H-M   'P 1'
#
loop_
_entity.id
_entity.type
_entity.pdbx_description
1 polymer ?
#
loop_
_entity_poly.entity_id
_entity_poly.type
_entity_poly.pdbx_seq_one_letter_code
_entity_poly.pdbx_strand_id
1 'polypeptide(L)'
;MNLRHLLPAALLLVTLAFGSMVGPVQASPGLCVGPVCGDEFSRSAQHGFLLRLRLRDQSGHQERITVDCRDGRISPAQGSVERGYGAAVARRACRLVGETPA
;
A
#
# COMPACT_ATOMS: atom_id res chain seq x y z
N MET A 1 -5.63 17.64 -49.33
CA MET A 1 -6.45 16.77 -48.89
C MET A 1 -5.89 15.86 -47.96
N ASN A 2 -4.71 15.34 -48.05
CA ASN A 2 -4.18 14.40 -47.15
C ASN A 2 -3.93 14.96 -45.77
N LEU A 3 -3.72 16.21 -45.65
CA LEU A 3 -3.49 16.83 -44.36
C LEU A 3 -4.66 16.67 -43.43
N ARG A 4 -5.85 16.69 -44.02
CA ARG A 4 -7.03 16.55 -43.19
C ARG A 4 -7.10 15.20 -42.50
N HIS A 5 -6.56 14.18 -43.13
CA HIS A 5 -6.60 12.86 -42.55
C HIS A 5 -5.49 12.66 -41.55
N LEU A 6 -4.38 13.32 -41.74
CA LEU A 6 -3.26 13.14 -40.85
C LEU A 6 -3.48 13.81 -39.50
N LEU A 7 -4.10 14.93 -39.46
CA LEU A 7 -4.31 15.64 -38.23
C LEU A 7 -5.14 14.87 -37.21
N PRO A 8 -6.27 14.31 -37.62
CA PRO A 8 -7.05 13.56 -36.64
C PRO A 8 -6.31 12.35 -36.11
N ALA A 9 -5.53 11.70 -36.94
CA ALA A 9 -4.78 10.55 -36.49
C ALA A 9 -3.72 10.95 -35.46
N ALA A 10 -3.06 12.05 -35.68
CA ALA A 10 -2.07 12.53 -34.75
C ALA A 10 -2.69 12.89 -33.40
N LEU A 11 -3.84 13.48 -33.43
CA LEU A 11 -4.53 13.83 -32.19
C LEU A 11 -4.93 12.61 -31.40
N LEU A 12 -5.38 11.58 -32.07
CA LEU A 12 -5.76 10.37 -31.39
C LEU A 12 -4.56 9.72 -30.72
N LEU A 13 -3.42 9.71 -31.34
CA LEU A 13 -2.23 9.14 -30.79
C LEU A 13 -1.81 9.89 -29.51
N VAL A 14 -1.90 11.17 -29.53
CA VAL A 14 -1.54 11.98 -28.38
C VAL A 14 -2.47 11.68 -27.21
N THR A 15 -3.73 11.53 -27.48
CA THR A 15 -4.71 11.24 -26.45
C THR A 15 -4.42 9.90 -25.79
N LEU A 16 -4.08 8.91 -26.57
CA LEU A 16 -3.76 7.62 -26.02
C LEU A 16 -2.53 7.66 -25.14
N ALA A 17 -1.54 8.44 -25.51
CA ALA A 17 -0.33 8.57 -24.71
C ALA A 17 -0.64 9.16 -23.36
N PHE A 18 -1.47 10.19 -23.30
CA PHE A 18 -1.84 10.75 -22.04
C PHE A 18 -2.61 9.77 -21.19
N GLY A 19 -3.49 9.03 -21.78
CA GLY A 19 -4.24 8.03 -21.06
C GLY A 19 -3.35 6.99 -20.43
N SER A 20 -2.30 6.59 -21.13
CA SER A 20 -1.39 5.62 -20.59
C SER A 20 -0.60 6.16 -19.41
N MET A 21 -0.28 7.42 -19.42
CA MET A 21 0.50 8.00 -18.36
C MET A 21 -0.28 8.15 -17.06
N VAL A 22 -1.58 8.30 -17.17
CA VAL A 22 -2.39 8.52 -15.99
C VAL A 22 -2.65 7.23 -15.23
N GLY A 23 -2.78 6.13 -15.93
CA GLY A 23 -3.20 4.89 -15.32
C GLY A 23 -2.37 4.41 -14.15
N PRO A 24 -1.06 4.33 -14.26
CA PRO A 24 -0.28 3.70 -13.22
C PRO A 24 0.02 4.51 -12.00
N VAL A 25 -0.48 5.68 -11.96
CA VAL A 25 -0.08 6.53 -10.92
C VAL A 25 -0.54 6.18 -9.58
N GLN A 26 -1.64 5.59 -9.48
CA GLN A 26 -2.10 5.45 -8.28
C GLN A 26 -1.70 4.37 -7.46
N ALA A 27 -1.03 3.57 -7.73
CA ALA A 27 -0.75 2.49 -6.95
C ALA A 27 -0.02 2.82 -5.75
N SER A 28 -0.60 2.75 -4.67
CA SER A 28 0.05 2.95 -3.47
C SER A 28 0.82 1.72 -3.18
N PRO A 29 2.07 1.79 -3.06
CA PRO A 29 2.88 0.63 -2.91
C PRO A 29 2.68 0.01 -1.58
N GLY A 30 2.40 -1.20 -1.54
CA GLY A 30 2.37 -1.94 -0.33
C GLY A 30 3.75 -2.08 0.24
N LEU A 31 3.83 -2.39 1.50
CA LEU A 31 5.07 -2.62 2.18
C LEU A 31 5.21 -4.11 2.39
N CYS A 32 6.24 -4.72 1.87
CA CYS A 32 6.36 -6.17 1.91
C CYS A 32 7.62 -6.64 2.63
N VAL A 33 7.48 -7.72 3.37
CA VAL A 33 8.60 -8.44 3.96
C VAL A 33 8.36 -9.91 3.65
N GLY A 34 9.22 -10.51 2.86
CA GLY A 34 9.02 -11.88 2.41
C GLY A 34 7.70 -12.00 1.66
N PRO A 35 6.89 -13.01 1.96
CA PRO A 35 5.64 -13.23 1.25
C PRO A 35 4.48 -12.38 1.77
N VAL A 36 4.71 -11.54 2.75
CA VAL A 36 3.63 -10.78 3.38
C VAL A 36 3.75 -9.30 3.08
N CYS A 37 2.66 -8.70 2.67
CA CYS A 37 2.61 -7.28 2.37
C CYS A 37 1.52 -6.62 3.22
N GLY A 38 1.75 -5.37 3.55
CA GLY A 38 0.77 -4.57 4.28
C GLY A 38 0.38 -3.35 3.50
N ASP A 39 -0.86 -2.93 3.65
CA ASP A 39 -1.34 -1.70 3.01
C ASP A 39 -2.49 -1.12 3.83
N GLU A 40 -3.10 -0.07 3.33
CA GLU A 40 -4.21 0.60 3.98
C GLU A 40 -3.86 1.05 5.40
N PHE A 41 -2.73 1.72 5.51
CA PHE A 41 -2.25 2.18 6.80
C PHE A 41 -3.08 3.35 7.30
N SER A 42 -3.45 3.31 8.57
CA SER A 42 -4.13 4.44 9.19
C SER A 42 -3.78 4.51 10.66
N ARG A 43 -3.65 5.70 11.16
CA ARG A 43 -3.29 5.89 12.55
C ARG A 43 -4.54 6.09 13.39
N SER A 44 -4.55 5.55 14.58
CA SER A 44 -5.69 5.72 15.47
C SER A 44 -5.81 7.19 15.87
N ALA A 45 -7.01 7.70 15.83
CA ALA A 45 -7.25 9.09 16.24
C ALA A 45 -7.09 9.27 17.74
N GLN A 46 -7.41 8.24 18.52
CA GLN A 46 -7.33 8.35 19.95
C GLN A 46 -5.95 8.06 20.47
N HIS A 47 -5.25 7.16 19.85
CA HIS A 47 -3.93 6.75 20.33
C HIS A 47 -2.99 6.77 19.15
N GLY A 48 -2.26 7.85 18.99
CA GLY A 48 -1.40 8.03 17.83
C GLY A 48 -0.30 6.98 17.69
N PHE A 49 -0.01 6.23 18.75
CA PHE A 49 0.98 5.16 18.66
C PHE A 49 0.39 3.87 18.10
N LEU A 50 -0.90 3.79 17.87
CA LEU A 50 -1.52 2.61 17.30
C LEU A 50 -1.72 2.82 15.80
N LEU A 51 -1.23 1.89 15.01
CA LEU A 51 -1.34 1.94 13.57
C LEU A 51 -2.14 0.74 13.11
N ARG A 52 -3.13 0.96 12.26
CA ARG A 52 -3.93 -0.11 11.69
C ARG A 52 -3.47 -0.35 10.27
N LEU A 53 -3.44 -1.60 9.87
CA LEU A 53 -3.08 -1.93 8.51
C LEU A 53 -3.69 -3.26 8.11
N ARG A 54 -3.69 -3.53 6.82
CA ARG A 54 -4.17 -4.78 6.28
C ARG A 54 -2.97 -5.59 5.84
N LEU A 55 -2.90 -6.84 6.25
CA LEU A 55 -1.88 -7.77 5.81
C LEU A 55 -2.43 -8.69 4.74
N ARG A 56 -1.62 -9.01 3.77
CA ARG A 56 -1.96 -9.99 2.73
C ARG A 56 -0.74 -10.85 2.47
N ASP A 57 -0.96 -12.12 2.19
CA ASP A 57 0.13 -13.00 1.82
C ASP A 57 -0.08 -13.57 0.41
N GLN A 58 0.89 -14.33 -0.05
CA GLN A 58 0.83 -14.86 -1.40
C GLN A 58 -0.19 -15.97 -1.56
N SER A 59 -0.66 -16.54 -0.46
CA SER A 59 -1.69 -17.56 -0.50
C SER A 59 -3.09 -16.99 -0.53
N GLY A 60 -3.21 -15.70 -0.49
CA GLY A 60 -4.52 -15.06 -0.54
C GLY A 60 -5.14 -14.74 0.80
N HIS A 61 -4.44 -15.01 1.89
CA HIS A 61 -4.97 -14.65 3.21
C HIS A 61 -4.88 -13.15 3.40
N GLN A 62 -5.91 -12.57 4.00
CA GLN A 62 -5.94 -11.15 4.31
C GLN A 62 -6.48 -10.98 5.72
N GLU A 63 -5.94 -10.04 6.44
CA GLU A 63 -6.48 -9.71 7.74
C GLU A 63 -6.08 -8.29 8.12
N ARG A 64 -6.87 -7.67 8.97
CA ARG A 64 -6.54 -6.36 9.49
C ARG A 64 -5.94 -6.52 10.86
N ILE A 65 -4.87 -5.80 11.11
CA ILE A 65 -4.21 -5.85 12.39
C ILE A 65 -3.98 -4.44 12.90
N THR A 66 -3.69 -4.34 14.18
CA THR A 66 -3.26 -3.10 14.80
C THR A 66 -1.89 -3.34 15.40
N VAL A 67 -0.97 -2.42 15.21
CA VAL A 67 0.34 -2.53 15.82
C VAL A 67 0.53 -1.36 16.76
N ASP A 68 1.12 -1.66 17.93
CA ASP A 68 1.52 -0.63 18.87
C ASP A 68 2.95 -0.26 18.52
N CYS A 69 3.13 0.93 17.97
CA CYS A 69 4.45 1.33 17.50
C CYS A 69 5.44 1.59 18.61
N ARG A 70 5.00 1.61 19.86
CA ARG A 70 5.91 1.79 20.98
C ARG A 70 6.73 0.53 21.24
N ASP A 71 6.15 -0.64 21.06
CA ASP A 71 6.85 -1.89 21.33
C ASP A 71 6.76 -2.90 20.19
N GLY A 72 6.04 -2.60 19.14
CA GLY A 72 5.93 -3.48 17.99
C GLY A 72 4.94 -4.61 18.12
N ARG A 73 4.14 -4.62 19.16
CA ARG A 73 3.17 -5.69 19.33
C ARG A 73 2.03 -5.56 18.37
N ILE A 74 1.61 -6.67 17.81
CA ILE A 74 0.47 -6.66 16.91
C ILE A 74 -0.71 -7.39 17.54
N SER A 75 -1.90 -6.95 17.19
CA SER A 75 -3.15 -7.53 17.65
C SER A 75 -4.03 -7.80 16.45
N PRO A 76 -4.65 -8.96 16.36
CA PRO A 76 -4.60 -10.06 17.31
C PRO A 76 -3.26 -10.79 17.27
N ALA A 77 -2.94 -11.50 18.32
CA ALA A 77 -1.67 -12.20 18.40
C ALA A 77 -1.59 -13.36 17.43
N GLN A 78 -2.70 -13.87 16.99
CA GLN A 78 -2.76 -14.96 16.04
C GLN A 78 -3.73 -14.63 14.94
N GLY A 79 -3.51 -15.14 13.76
CA GLY A 79 -4.38 -14.90 12.64
C GLY A 79 -3.97 -15.68 11.42
N SER A 80 -4.57 -15.38 10.29
CA SER A 80 -4.39 -16.15 9.07
C SER A 80 -3.05 -15.88 8.38
N VAL A 81 -2.45 -14.74 8.61
CA VAL A 81 -1.16 -14.40 8.01
C VAL A 81 -0.07 -14.77 9.00
N GLU A 82 1.05 -15.25 8.50
CA GLU A 82 2.14 -15.68 9.36
C GLU A 82 2.64 -14.54 10.24
N ARG A 83 2.71 -14.79 11.52
CA ARG A 83 2.95 -13.72 12.50
C ARG A 83 4.36 -13.13 12.47
N GLY A 84 5.36 -13.92 12.17
CA GLY A 84 6.71 -13.40 12.08
C GLY A 84 6.86 -12.36 10.99
N TYR A 85 6.36 -12.67 9.81
CA TYR A 85 6.39 -11.71 8.71
C TYR A 85 5.43 -10.56 8.96
N GLY A 86 4.27 -10.86 9.52
CA GLY A 86 3.29 -9.81 9.84
C GLY A 86 3.86 -8.79 10.81
N ALA A 87 4.55 -9.26 11.83
CA ALA A 87 5.18 -8.35 12.79
C ALA A 87 6.29 -7.53 12.15
N ALA A 88 7.04 -8.13 11.23
CA ALA A 88 8.11 -7.41 10.54
C ALA A 88 7.53 -6.30 9.66
N VAL A 89 6.44 -6.58 8.96
CA VAL A 89 5.75 -5.58 8.16
C VAL A 89 5.26 -4.46 9.06
N ALA A 90 4.66 -4.82 10.20
CA ALA A 90 4.10 -3.82 11.10
C ALA A 90 5.19 -2.90 11.66
N ARG A 91 6.32 -3.45 12.06
CA ARG A 91 7.40 -2.63 12.58
C ARG A 91 7.96 -1.70 11.52
N ARG A 92 8.08 -2.18 10.29
CA ARG A 92 8.55 -1.33 9.22
C ARG A 92 7.54 -0.24 8.90
N ALA A 93 6.26 -0.56 8.97
CA ALA A 93 5.22 0.43 8.76
C ALA A 93 5.30 1.54 9.81
N CYS A 94 5.55 1.19 11.06
CA CYS A 94 5.71 2.19 12.10
C CYS A 94 6.84 3.16 11.78
N ARG A 95 7.95 2.65 11.25
CA ARG A 95 9.06 3.53 10.90
C ARG A 95 8.74 4.41 9.71
N LEU A 96 8.01 3.88 8.74
CA LEU A 96 7.75 4.63 7.53
C LEU A 96 6.60 5.61 7.66
N VAL A 97 5.62 5.29 8.44
CA VAL A 97 4.47 6.16 8.59
C VAL A 97 4.68 7.14 9.74
N GLY A 98 5.82 7.20 10.24
CA GLY A 98 6.18 8.24 11.10
C GLY A 98 5.94 8.01 12.45
N GLU A 99 6.26 7.14 12.72
CA GLU A 99 6.13 6.98 13.83
C GLU A 99 6.73 7.63 14.72
N THR A 100 7.39 7.98 14.75
CA THR A 100 8.06 8.49 15.61
C THR A 100 7.81 9.29 16.28
N PRO A 101 7.61 9.34 16.71
CA PRO A 101 7.32 10.03 17.30
C PRO A 101 7.74 10.57 18.15
N ALA A 102 7.92 10.70 18.39
CA ALA A 102 8.18 11.29 19.06
C ALA A 102 8.21 11.38 19.88
#